data_31fdd72bfb5af6319916f6b69db045f2
#
_entry.id   31fdd72bfb5af6319916f6b69db045f2
#
_cell.length_a   1.000
_cell.length_b   1.000
_cell.length_c   1.000
_cell.angle_alpha   90.00
_cell.angle_beta   90.00
_cell.angle_gamma   90.00
#
_symmetry.space_group_name_H-M   'P 1'
#
loop_
_entity.id
_entity.type
_entity.pdbx_description
1 polymer ?
#
loop_
_entity_poly.entity_id
_entity_poly.type
_entity_poly.pdbx_seq_one_letter_code
_entity_poly.pdbx_strand_id
1 'polypeptide(L)'
;HPFNQITETQNQYQNITSFVLNVSQKSDIQFFYNGNPSTQFLFNPTTKIFSADVTLRQGINKVVIKAKNNFGRDSSSREIEYKVPTPPQVDITDPRLDTLFTQDQFYDVKARTNITSIQHIKKVNVNNQSVPFDFIPSNGEIHFKALLHSGDNPIYIQVENEVGSDDDRVVIVHQDRSNQQPPEVNITDPVTDPFVSQHKNINVKAVLLRVNSKPDITLKFNNKTISNF
;
A
#
# COMPACT_ATOMS: atom_id res chain seq x y z
N HIS A 1 -33.39 -15.37 23.58
CA HIS A 1 -31.97 -15.57 23.81
C HIS A 1 -31.20 -14.35 23.40
N PRO A 2 -30.37 -13.83 24.29
CA PRO A 2 -29.70 -12.56 24.06
C PRO A 2 -28.34 -12.84 23.43
N PHE A 3 -28.29 -12.89 22.12
CA PHE A 3 -27.08 -12.49 21.43
C PHE A 3 -27.47 -11.34 20.52
N ASN A 4 -27.36 -10.12 21.02
CA ASN A 4 -27.31 -8.93 20.21
C ASN A 4 -26.00 -8.97 19.42
N GLN A 5 -25.91 -9.85 18.43
CA GLN A 5 -24.87 -9.73 17.41
C GLN A 5 -25.35 -8.66 16.45
N ILE A 6 -24.69 -7.51 16.51
CA ILE A 6 -24.81 -6.51 15.45
C ILE A 6 -24.17 -7.13 14.22
N THR A 7 -24.96 -7.24 13.16
CA THR A 7 -24.46 -7.67 11.85
C THR A 7 -23.96 -6.45 11.09
N GLU A 8 -22.67 -6.39 10.79
CA GLU A 8 -22.10 -5.33 9.96
C GLU A 8 -22.28 -5.64 8.47
N THR A 9 -22.58 -4.64 7.67
CA THR A 9 -22.70 -4.74 6.22
C THR A 9 -22.31 -3.43 5.52
N GLN A 10 -21.77 -3.54 4.31
CA GLN A 10 -21.58 -2.41 3.39
C GLN A 10 -22.64 -2.39 2.28
N ASN A 11 -23.52 -3.39 2.23
CA ASN A 11 -24.63 -3.41 1.30
C ASN A 11 -25.83 -2.68 1.89
N GLN A 12 -26.25 -1.59 1.25
CA GLN A 12 -27.38 -0.77 1.67
C GLN A 12 -28.73 -1.51 1.56
N TYR A 13 -28.86 -2.45 0.64
CA TYR A 13 -30.09 -3.20 0.40
C TYR A 13 -30.01 -4.56 1.07
N GLN A 14 -30.96 -4.85 1.97
CA GLN A 14 -30.98 -6.10 2.72
C GLN A 14 -32.35 -6.77 2.62
N ASN A 15 -32.35 -8.08 2.37
CA ASN A 15 -33.52 -8.91 2.51
C ASN A 15 -33.52 -9.57 3.90
N ILE A 16 -34.51 -9.22 4.71
CA ILE A 16 -34.68 -9.75 6.07
C ILE A 16 -35.58 -10.98 5.97
N THR A 17 -35.07 -12.13 6.35
CA THR A 17 -35.84 -13.38 6.40
C THR A 17 -35.92 -13.92 7.83
N SER A 18 -37.05 -14.52 8.17
CA SER A 18 -37.29 -15.15 9.46
C SER A 18 -38.34 -16.26 9.37
N PHE A 19 -38.27 -17.24 10.25
CA PHE A 19 -39.43 -18.15 10.45
C PHE A 19 -40.33 -17.55 11.50
N VAL A 20 -41.66 -17.50 11.17
CA VAL A 20 -42.69 -17.08 12.10
C VAL A 20 -43.64 -18.27 12.29
N LEU A 21 -43.45 -18.99 13.37
CA LEU A 21 -44.16 -20.23 13.66
C LEU A 21 -45.51 -19.95 14.35
N ASN A 22 -46.43 -20.89 14.29
CA ASN A 22 -47.73 -20.85 14.96
C ASN A 22 -48.60 -19.64 14.59
N VAL A 23 -48.39 -19.13 13.37
CA VAL A 23 -49.17 -18.03 12.77
C VAL A 23 -49.77 -18.51 11.45
N SER A 24 -51.02 -18.13 11.19
CA SER A 24 -51.77 -18.62 10.03
C SER A 24 -51.94 -17.59 8.92
N GLN A 25 -51.77 -16.30 9.23
CA GLN A 25 -52.03 -15.22 8.29
C GLN A 25 -51.11 -14.02 8.53
N LYS A 26 -50.89 -13.22 7.49
CA LYS A 26 -50.03 -12.03 7.51
C LYS A 26 -50.51 -10.98 8.53
N SER A 27 -51.81 -10.84 8.74
CA SER A 27 -52.40 -9.87 9.70
C SER A 27 -52.05 -10.13 11.15
N ASP A 28 -51.54 -11.31 11.48
CA ASP A 28 -51.09 -11.64 12.83
C ASP A 28 -49.61 -11.24 13.06
N ILE A 29 -48.97 -10.68 12.02
CA ILE A 29 -47.58 -10.26 12.06
C ILE A 29 -47.49 -8.74 11.96
N GLN A 30 -46.66 -8.14 12.78
CA GLN A 30 -46.26 -6.73 12.69
C GLN A 30 -44.76 -6.65 12.44
N PHE A 31 -44.38 -5.85 11.49
CA PHE A 31 -42.98 -5.57 11.17
C PHE A 31 -42.66 -4.10 11.45
N PHE A 32 -41.56 -3.87 12.13
CA PHE A 32 -41.05 -2.53 12.41
C PHE A 32 -39.60 -2.42 11.89
N TYR A 33 -39.37 -1.32 11.20
CA TYR A 33 -38.07 -0.92 10.73
C TYR A 33 -37.68 0.46 11.31
N ASN A 34 -36.57 0.51 12.08
CA ASN A 34 -36.17 1.71 12.80
C ASN A 34 -37.27 2.36 13.63
N GLY A 35 -38.08 1.53 14.32
CA GLY A 35 -39.19 1.97 15.17
C GLY A 35 -40.47 2.26 14.41
N ASN A 36 -40.47 2.38 13.09
CA ASN A 36 -41.65 2.65 12.27
C ASN A 36 -42.35 1.36 11.83
N PRO A 37 -43.67 1.25 11.94
CA PRO A 37 -44.42 0.10 11.42
C PRO A 37 -44.33 0.10 9.89
N SER A 38 -44.19 -1.10 9.32
CA SER A 38 -44.19 -1.32 7.87
C SER A 38 -45.12 -2.47 7.50
N THR A 39 -45.86 -2.28 6.42
CA THR A 39 -46.72 -3.32 5.79
C THR A 39 -46.04 -3.97 4.59
N GLN A 40 -44.85 -3.47 4.22
CA GLN A 40 -44.04 -3.96 3.10
C GLN A 40 -43.24 -5.19 3.51
N PHE A 41 -43.91 -6.31 3.64
CA PHE A 41 -43.33 -7.62 3.87
C PHE A 41 -44.22 -8.72 3.27
N LEU A 42 -43.61 -9.87 3.04
CA LEU A 42 -44.26 -11.08 2.60
C LEU A 42 -44.29 -12.09 3.74
N PHE A 43 -45.31 -12.90 3.79
CA PHE A 43 -45.41 -14.05 4.67
C PHE A 43 -46.04 -15.22 3.93
N ASN A 44 -45.37 -16.34 3.93
CA ASN A 44 -45.90 -17.57 3.37
C ASN A 44 -46.41 -18.45 4.54
N PRO A 45 -47.74 -18.65 4.65
CA PRO A 45 -48.35 -19.41 5.76
C PRO A 45 -48.04 -20.91 5.70
N THR A 46 -47.63 -21.44 4.55
CA THR A 46 -47.25 -22.87 4.40
C THR A 46 -45.82 -23.10 4.85
N THR A 47 -44.85 -22.31 4.34
CA THR A 47 -43.46 -22.44 4.69
C THR A 47 -43.07 -21.72 5.97
N LYS A 48 -43.99 -20.89 6.52
CA LYS A 48 -43.76 -20.04 7.69
C LYS A 48 -42.64 -19.00 7.52
N ILE A 49 -42.26 -18.71 6.28
CA ILE A 49 -41.21 -17.75 5.97
C ILE A 49 -41.81 -16.34 5.89
N PHE A 50 -41.24 -15.46 6.68
CA PHE A 50 -41.36 -14.02 6.58
C PHE A 50 -40.19 -13.48 5.75
N SER A 51 -40.47 -12.50 4.86
CA SER A 51 -39.38 -11.75 4.17
C SER A 51 -39.77 -10.29 3.98
N ALA A 52 -38.80 -9.39 4.12
CA ALA A 52 -38.96 -7.95 3.89
C ALA A 52 -37.66 -7.38 3.32
N ASP A 53 -37.78 -6.56 2.28
CA ASP A 53 -36.66 -5.80 1.74
C ASP A 53 -36.62 -4.45 2.45
N VAL A 54 -35.42 -4.07 2.93
CA VAL A 54 -35.16 -2.81 3.62
C VAL A 54 -34.00 -2.10 2.99
N THR A 55 -34.05 -0.76 2.95
CA THR A 55 -32.93 0.10 2.59
C THR A 55 -32.34 0.67 3.86
N LEU A 56 -31.09 0.27 4.18
CA LEU A 56 -30.42 0.66 5.40
C LEU A 56 -29.99 2.13 5.35
N ARG A 57 -30.06 2.80 6.51
CA ARG A 57 -29.43 4.10 6.75
C ARG A 57 -28.05 3.89 7.36
N GLN A 58 -27.14 4.81 7.13
CA GLN A 58 -25.83 4.78 7.76
C GLN A 58 -25.95 4.62 9.29
N GLY A 59 -25.13 3.73 9.85
CA GLY A 59 -25.15 3.37 11.26
C GLY A 59 -26.12 2.22 11.57
N ILE A 60 -26.61 2.17 12.80
CA ILE A 60 -27.41 1.05 13.32
C ILE A 60 -28.84 1.15 12.83
N ASN A 61 -29.32 0.07 12.22
CA ASN A 61 -30.70 -0.15 11.79
C ASN A 61 -31.28 -1.30 12.60
N LYS A 62 -32.47 -1.08 13.14
CA LYS A 62 -33.16 -2.07 13.96
C LYS A 62 -34.40 -2.61 13.24
N VAL A 63 -34.47 -3.93 13.10
CA VAL A 63 -35.64 -4.64 12.62
C VAL A 63 -36.29 -5.38 13.76
N VAL A 64 -37.62 -5.33 13.84
CA VAL A 64 -38.41 -6.02 14.86
C VAL A 64 -39.61 -6.71 14.18
N ILE A 65 -39.77 -8.00 14.42
CA ILE A 65 -40.93 -8.78 14.00
C ILE A 65 -41.67 -9.18 15.26
N LYS A 66 -42.97 -8.85 15.31
CA LYS A 66 -43.87 -9.27 16.37
C LYS A 66 -44.96 -10.14 15.76
N ALA A 67 -45.32 -11.22 16.44
CA ALA A 67 -46.37 -12.14 16.04
C ALA A 67 -47.31 -12.40 17.19
N LYS A 68 -48.59 -12.65 16.87
CA LYS A 68 -49.61 -12.99 17.84
C LYS A 68 -50.52 -14.12 17.31
N ASN A 69 -51.05 -14.90 18.21
CA ASN A 69 -52.19 -15.83 17.97
C ASN A 69 -53.08 -15.87 19.20
N ASN A 70 -54.07 -16.78 19.21
CA ASN A 70 -54.99 -16.91 20.34
C ASN A 70 -54.37 -17.35 21.65
N PHE A 71 -53.14 -17.86 21.64
CA PHE A 71 -52.44 -18.39 22.80
C PHE A 71 -51.39 -17.41 23.35
N GLY A 72 -51.06 -16.33 22.61
CA GLY A 72 -50.09 -15.36 23.09
C GLY A 72 -49.46 -14.54 21.96
N ARG A 73 -48.33 -13.92 22.33
CA ARG A 73 -47.55 -13.08 21.42
C ARG A 73 -46.05 -13.30 21.67
N ASP A 74 -45.25 -13.12 20.61
CA ASP A 74 -43.80 -13.21 20.65
C ASP A 74 -43.19 -12.11 19.77
N SER A 75 -41.89 -11.81 20.00
CA SER A 75 -41.15 -10.83 19.22
C SER A 75 -39.68 -11.18 19.09
N SER A 76 -39.12 -10.89 17.91
CA SER A 76 -37.68 -11.02 17.66
C SER A 76 -37.15 -9.71 17.07
N SER A 77 -35.91 -9.36 17.39
CA SER A 77 -35.23 -8.18 16.85
C SER A 77 -33.82 -8.48 16.42
N ARG A 78 -33.33 -7.69 15.44
CA ARG A 78 -31.92 -7.68 15.01
C ARG A 78 -31.48 -6.25 14.78
N GLU A 79 -30.20 -6.00 15.03
CA GLU A 79 -29.54 -4.76 14.71
C GLU A 79 -28.53 -5.02 13.58
N ILE A 80 -28.56 -4.15 12.57
CA ILE A 80 -27.71 -4.20 11.38
C ILE A 80 -26.99 -2.86 11.28
N GLU A 81 -25.70 -2.86 11.37
CA GLU A 81 -24.87 -1.65 11.16
C GLU A 81 -24.50 -1.55 9.69
N TYR A 82 -25.01 -0.52 9.02
CA TYR A 82 -24.61 -0.18 7.66
C TYR A 82 -23.45 0.83 7.69
N LYS A 83 -22.30 0.39 7.20
CA LYS A 83 -21.10 1.21 7.03
C LYS A 83 -21.01 1.62 5.57
N VAL A 84 -21.23 2.91 5.30
CA VAL A 84 -21.04 3.45 3.94
C VAL A 84 -19.59 3.21 3.51
N PRO A 85 -19.36 2.56 2.36
CA PRO A 85 -18.02 2.40 1.84
C PRO A 85 -17.36 3.76 1.61
N THR A 86 -16.12 3.92 2.04
CA THR A 86 -15.29 5.10 1.78
C THR A 86 -14.38 4.85 0.59
N PRO A 87 -14.07 5.87 -0.24
CA PRO A 87 -13.06 5.76 -1.28
C PRO A 87 -11.73 5.27 -0.67
N PRO A 88 -11.01 4.41 -1.36
CA PRO A 88 -9.71 3.97 -0.90
C PRO A 88 -8.73 5.14 -0.94
N GLN A 89 -7.72 5.09 -0.08
CA GLN A 89 -6.61 6.04 -0.04
C GLN A 89 -5.33 5.26 0.18
N VAL A 90 -4.25 5.66 -0.47
CA VAL A 90 -2.91 5.13 -0.24
C VAL A 90 -1.90 6.29 -0.25
N ASP A 91 -0.92 6.21 0.65
CA ASP A 91 0.15 7.20 0.80
C ASP A 91 1.46 6.45 1.11
N ILE A 92 2.50 6.68 0.31
CA ILE A 92 3.85 6.16 0.56
C ILE A 92 4.48 7.04 1.63
N THR A 93 4.65 6.48 2.83
CA THR A 93 5.13 7.20 4.01
C THR A 93 6.64 7.13 4.20
N ASP A 94 7.29 6.19 3.51
CA ASP A 94 8.74 6.05 3.45
C ASP A 94 9.14 5.42 2.11
N PRO A 95 9.88 6.16 1.24
CA PRO A 95 10.41 7.51 1.45
C PRO A 95 9.31 8.58 1.48
N ARG A 96 9.55 9.65 2.25
CA ARG A 96 8.59 10.78 2.38
C ARG A 96 8.69 11.81 1.25
N LEU A 97 9.71 11.70 0.43
CA LEU A 97 9.99 12.62 -0.68
C LEU A 97 9.57 11.95 -1.98
N ASP A 98 9.03 12.71 -2.90
CA ASP A 98 8.68 12.24 -4.25
C ASP A 98 9.89 11.67 -5.00
N THR A 99 11.10 12.15 -4.64
CA THR A 99 12.37 11.62 -5.13
C THR A 99 13.38 11.49 -3.99
N LEU A 100 13.90 10.27 -3.80
CA LEU A 100 14.95 9.96 -2.83
C LEU A 100 16.22 9.52 -3.57
N PHE A 101 17.39 10.00 -3.14
CA PHE A 101 18.69 9.53 -3.62
C PHE A 101 19.33 8.61 -2.59
N THR A 102 19.80 7.43 -3.02
CA THR A 102 20.48 6.47 -2.15
C THR A 102 21.64 5.78 -2.88
N GLN A 103 22.58 5.24 -2.09
CA GLN A 103 23.66 4.37 -2.58
C GLN A 103 23.39 2.90 -2.22
N ASP A 104 22.36 2.63 -1.44
CA ASP A 104 21.96 1.29 -1.05
C ASP A 104 21.26 0.60 -2.20
N GLN A 105 21.60 -0.67 -2.45
CA GLN A 105 20.98 -1.50 -3.49
C GLN A 105 19.55 -1.92 -3.11
N PHE A 106 19.18 -1.85 -1.83
CA PHE A 106 17.86 -2.18 -1.33
C PHE A 106 17.30 -1.03 -0.51
N TYR A 107 16.00 -0.85 -0.59
CA TYR A 107 15.29 0.12 0.22
C TYR A 107 14.01 -0.47 0.80
N ASP A 108 13.75 -0.23 2.09
CA ASP A 108 12.53 -0.68 2.76
C ASP A 108 11.45 0.40 2.59
N VAL A 109 10.47 0.11 1.73
CA VAL A 109 9.35 1.01 1.43
C VAL A 109 8.20 0.74 2.38
N LYS A 110 7.58 1.83 2.87
CA LYS A 110 6.37 1.77 3.69
C LYS A 110 5.29 2.67 3.11
N ALA A 111 4.07 2.17 3.14
CA ALA A 111 2.89 2.94 2.79
C ALA A 111 1.75 2.68 3.77
N ARG A 112 0.76 3.56 3.78
CA ARG A 112 -0.48 3.40 4.55
C ARG A 112 -1.68 3.53 3.65
N THR A 113 -2.71 2.78 3.99
CA THR A 113 -4.00 2.81 3.32
C THR A 113 -5.14 2.67 4.31
N ASN A 114 -6.33 3.13 3.94
CA ASN A 114 -7.57 2.96 4.73
C ASN A 114 -8.32 1.65 4.40
N ILE A 115 -7.81 0.82 3.49
CA ILE A 115 -8.43 -0.47 3.18
C ILE A 115 -8.12 -1.52 4.26
N THR A 116 -9.01 -2.50 4.41
CA THR A 116 -8.90 -3.56 5.44
C THR A 116 -8.71 -4.95 4.85
N SER A 117 -8.69 -5.10 3.53
CA SER A 117 -8.49 -6.37 2.84
C SER A 117 -7.40 -6.29 1.78
N ILE A 118 -6.50 -7.27 1.78
CA ILE A 118 -5.41 -7.39 0.80
C ILE A 118 -5.91 -7.47 -0.65
N GLN A 119 -7.13 -7.97 -0.87
CA GLN A 119 -7.74 -8.07 -2.20
C GLN A 119 -7.96 -6.72 -2.87
N HIS A 120 -7.99 -5.65 -2.08
CA HIS A 120 -8.15 -4.27 -2.53
C HIS A 120 -6.82 -3.61 -2.91
N ILE A 121 -5.67 -4.24 -2.63
CA ILE A 121 -4.36 -3.80 -3.13
C ILE A 121 -4.19 -4.41 -4.52
N LYS A 122 -4.20 -3.56 -5.55
CA LYS A 122 -4.17 -4.01 -6.95
C LYS A 122 -2.77 -4.08 -7.50
N LYS A 123 -1.90 -3.16 -7.09
CA LYS A 123 -0.51 -3.13 -7.54
C LYS A 123 0.41 -2.68 -6.42
N VAL A 124 1.53 -3.35 -6.31
CA VAL A 124 2.73 -2.92 -5.58
C VAL A 124 3.89 -3.23 -6.51
N ASN A 125 4.41 -2.18 -7.15
CA ASN A 125 5.38 -2.33 -8.23
C ASN A 125 6.66 -1.55 -7.93
N VAL A 126 7.79 -2.14 -8.32
CA VAL A 126 9.10 -1.51 -8.45
C VAL A 126 9.53 -1.65 -9.90
N ASN A 127 9.89 -0.57 -10.58
CA ASN A 127 10.26 -0.57 -12.00
C ASN A 127 9.22 -1.25 -12.91
N ASN A 128 7.92 -0.99 -12.63
CA ASN A 128 6.77 -1.60 -13.31
C ASN A 128 6.63 -3.12 -13.14
N GLN A 129 7.41 -3.74 -12.25
CA GLN A 129 7.31 -5.16 -11.92
C GLN A 129 6.68 -5.34 -10.55
N SER A 130 5.73 -6.27 -10.44
CA SER A 130 5.09 -6.60 -9.16
C SER A 130 6.11 -7.22 -8.20
N VAL A 131 6.09 -6.77 -6.96
CA VAL A 131 6.94 -7.27 -5.89
C VAL A 131 6.13 -7.86 -4.75
N PRO A 132 6.65 -8.84 -4.01
CA PRO A 132 6.02 -9.32 -2.79
C PRO A 132 6.00 -8.21 -1.73
N PHE A 133 4.93 -8.18 -0.94
CA PHE A 133 4.73 -7.21 0.13
C PHE A 133 3.99 -7.82 1.32
N ASP A 134 4.17 -7.24 2.48
CA ASP A 134 3.39 -7.51 3.68
C ASP A 134 2.32 -6.44 3.84
N PHE A 135 1.12 -6.87 4.27
CA PHE A 135 0.01 -5.99 4.56
C PHE A 135 -0.55 -6.29 5.95
N ILE A 136 -0.70 -5.24 6.76
CA ILE A 136 -1.24 -5.32 8.11
C ILE A 136 -2.64 -4.67 8.14
N PRO A 137 -3.73 -5.45 8.05
CA PRO A 137 -5.09 -4.92 7.95
C PRO A 137 -5.52 -4.04 9.14
N SER A 138 -4.96 -4.28 10.33
CA SER A 138 -5.35 -3.58 11.56
C SER A 138 -4.95 -2.09 11.58
N ASN A 139 -3.90 -1.70 10.86
CA ASN A 139 -3.41 -0.33 10.77
C ASN A 139 -3.25 0.17 9.32
N GLY A 140 -3.58 -0.67 8.33
CA GLY A 140 -3.47 -0.35 6.90
C GLY A 140 -2.04 -0.20 6.39
N GLU A 141 -1.05 -0.76 7.07
CA GLU A 141 0.36 -0.65 6.68
C GLU A 141 0.71 -1.65 5.57
N ILE A 142 1.37 -1.15 4.51
CA ILE A 142 1.98 -1.92 3.44
C ILE A 142 3.49 -1.77 3.59
N HIS A 143 4.23 -2.88 3.54
CA HIS A 143 5.67 -2.90 3.72
C HIS A 143 6.31 -3.86 2.72
N PHE A 144 7.39 -3.43 2.05
CA PHE A 144 8.16 -4.27 1.13
C PHE A 144 9.58 -3.75 0.94
N LYS A 145 10.47 -4.67 0.52
CA LYS A 145 11.85 -4.36 0.19
C LYS A 145 11.99 -4.19 -1.32
N ALA A 146 12.35 -3.00 -1.77
CA ALA A 146 12.64 -2.69 -3.17
C ALA A 146 14.10 -3.04 -3.51
N LEU A 147 14.32 -3.84 -4.58
CA LEU A 147 15.62 -4.00 -5.22
C LEU A 147 15.79 -2.88 -6.23
N LEU A 148 16.84 -2.09 -6.08
CA LEU A 148 17.11 -0.93 -6.92
C LEU A 148 18.16 -1.24 -8.00
N HIS A 149 17.89 -0.79 -9.21
CA HIS A 149 18.84 -0.76 -10.31
C HIS A 149 19.50 0.62 -10.39
N SER A 150 20.68 0.73 -10.98
CA SER A 150 21.33 2.02 -11.17
C SER A 150 20.45 3.01 -11.92
N GLY A 151 20.32 4.23 -11.42
CA GLY A 151 19.42 5.27 -11.91
C GLY A 151 18.05 5.25 -11.23
N ASP A 152 17.01 5.66 -11.96
CA ASP A 152 15.66 5.87 -11.45
C ASP A 152 14.91 4.55 -11.25
N ASN A 153 14.33 4.39 -10.07
CA ASN A 153 13.49 3.24 -9.71
C ASN A 153 12.11 3.77 -9.27
N PRO A 154 11.14 3.84 -10.17
CA PRO A 154 9.77 4.21 -9.82
C PRO A 154 9.13 3.14 -8.95
N ILE A 155 8.57 3.58 -7.84
CA ILE A 155 7.71 2.82 -6.95
C ILE A 155 6.28 3.24 -7.21
N TYR A 156 5.36 2.28 -7.30
CA TYR A 156 3.96 2.52 -7.56
C TYR A 156 3.08 1.59 -6.73
N ILE A 157 2.11 2.17 -6.02
CA ILE A 157 1.11 1.42 -5.26
C ILE A 157 -0.27 1.87 -5.72
N GLN A 158 -1.17 0.92 -5.95
CA GLN A 158 -2.57 1.17 -6.30
C GLN A 158 -3.51 0.34 -5.44
N VAL A 159 -4.51 1.00 -4.90
CA VAL A 159 -5.62 0.40 -4.15
C VAL A 159 -6.95 0.69 -4.83
N GLU A 160 -7.92 -0.22 -4.69
CA GLU A 160 -9.25 -0.11 -5.31
C GLU A 160 -10.28 -0.84 -4.46
N ASN A 161 -11.46 -0.25 -4.30
CA ASN A 161 -12.64 -0.88 -3.77
C ASN A 161 -13.87 -0.58 -4.66
N GLU A 162 -15.07 -0.93 -4.22
CA GLU A 162 -16.31 -0.74 -4.97
C GLU A 162 -16.70 0.72 -5.23
N VAL A 163 -16.09 1.70 -4.53
CA VAL A 163 -16.39 3.13 -4.69
C VAL A 163 -15.31 3.91 -5.40
N GLY A 164 -14.16 3.32 -5.66
CA GLY A 164 -13.10 3.99 -6.41
C GLY A 164 -11.73 3.35 -6.29
N SER A 165 -10.74 4.05 -6.81
CA SER A 165 -9.33 3.70 -6.73
C SER A 165 -8.49 4.90 -6.34
N ASP A 166 -7.34 4.65 -5.74
CA ASP A 166 -6.30 5.63 -5.45
C ASP A 166 -4.92 5.03 -5.72
N ASP A 167 -3.95 5.87 -6.06
CA ASP A 167 -2.59 5.44 -6.27
C ASP A 167 -1.58 6.49 -5.80
N ASP A 168 -0.40 6.01 -5.40
CA ASP A 168 0.72 6.86 -5.03
C ASP A 168 2.02 6.39 -5.67
N ARG A 169 2.97 7.34 -5.87
CA ARG A 169 4.22 7.15 -6.61
C ARG A 169 5.35 7.93 -5.99
N VAL A 170 6.51 7.29 -5.90
CA VAL A 170 7.77 7.94 -5.58
C VAL A 170 8.88 7.39 -6.50
N VAL A 171 9.99 8.11 -6.64
CA VAL A 171 11.16 7.65 -7.39
C VAL A 171 12.34 7.52 -6.41
N ILE A 172 12.97 6.35 -6.41
CA ILE A 172 14.23 6.15 -5.68
C ILE A 172 15.37 6.10 -6.69
N VAL A 173 16.25 7.08 -6.65
CA VAL A 173 17.42 7.17 -7.54
C VAL A 173 18.59 6.46 -6.88
N HIS A 174 18.93 5.29 -7.39
CA HIS A 174 20.11 4.55 -6.92
C HIS A 174 21.36 5.04 -7.62
N GLN A 175 22.26 5.64 -6.85
CA GLN A 175 23.56 6.10 -7.31
C GLN A 175 24.60 5.00 -7.08
N ASP A 176 24.70 4.07 -8.05
CA ASP A 176 25.72 3.03 -7.99
C ASP A 176 27.12 3.65 -8.13
N ARG A 177 27.87 3.67 -7.02
CA ARG A 177 29.26 4.09 -6.99
C ARG A 177 30.25 2.92 -6.95
N SER A 178 29.77 1.69 -7.15
CA SER A 178 30.63 0.49 -7.11
C SER A 178 31.78 0.55 -8.13
N ASN A 179 31.56 1.30 -9.24
CA ASN A 179 32.58 1.55 -10.26
C ASN A 179 33.40 2.84 -10.05
N GLN A 180 33.14 3.60 -8.99
CA GLN A 180 33.93 4.80 -8.66
C GLN A 180 35.14 4.42 -7.79
N GLN A 181 36.11 3.74 -8.38
CA GLN A 181 37.40 3.55 -7.76
C GLN A 181 38.19 4.88 -7.83
N PRO A 182 38.99 5.18 -6.80
CA PRO A 182 39.85 6.37 -6.82
C PRO A 182 40.81 6.35 -8.02
N PRO A 183 41.27 7.51 -8.46
CA PRO A 183 42.33 7.59 -9.48
C PRO A 183 43.53 6.76 -9.06
N GLU A 184 44.17 6.12 -10.04
CA GLU A 184 45.42 5.39 -9.83
C GLU A 184 46.49 6.00 -10.71
N VAL A 185 47.66 6.22 -10.12
CA VAL A 185 48.82 6.80 -10.79
C VAL A 185 49.96 5.82 -10.68
N ASN A 186 50.51 5.42 -11.80
CA ASN A 186 51.70 4.56 -11.86
C ASN A 186 52.77 5.18 -12.77
N ILE A 187 53.93 5.51 -12.18
CA ILE A 187 55.08 6.00 -12.93
C ILE A 187 55.75 4.80 -13.61
N THR A 188 55.76 4.81 -14.94
CA THR A 188 56.28 3.71 -15.77
C THR A 188 57.67 3.95 -16.33
N ASP A 189 58.15 5.20 -16.25
CA ASP A 189 59.52 5.55 -16.64
C ASP A 189 59.97 6.77 -15.82
N PRO A 190 61.06 6.72 -15.05
CA PRO A 190 61.95 5.56 -14.84
C PRO A 190 61.28 4.46 -14.00
N VAL A 191 61.63 3.19 -14.26
CA VAL A 191 61.06 2.01 -13.59
C VAL A 191 61.65 1.78 -12.20
N THR A 192 62.89 2.24 -11.97
CA THR A 192 63.63 2.02 -10.70
C THR A 192 63.42 3.19 -9.73
N ASP A 193 63.23 2.87 -8.44
CA ASP A 193 63.16 3.84 -7.35
C ASP A 193 64.14 3.44 -6.21
N PRO A 194 65.19 4.22 -5.91
CA PRO A 194 65.56 5.47 -6.59
C PRO A 194 66.22 5.25 -7.97
N PHE A 195 65.93 6.19 -8.89
CA PHE A 195 66.54 6.24 -10.20
C PHE A 195 67.75 7.21 -10.19
N VAL A 196 68.86 6.72 -10.62
CA VAL A 196 70.11 7.53 -10.70
C VAL A 196 70.45 7.80 -12.17
N SER A 197 70.53 9.08 -12.53
CA SER A 197 70.85 9.52 -13.90
C SER A 197 72.15 10.36 -13.94
N GLN A 198 72.95 10.12 -14.98
CA GLN A 198 74.04 11.00 -15.33
C GLN A 198 73.64 12.18 -16.22
N HIS A 199 72.33 12.13 -16.70
CA HIS A 199 71.82 13.17 -17.53
C HIS A 199 71.03 14.18 -16.72
N LYS A 200 71.22 15.46 -17.02
CA LYS A 200 70.50 16.59 -16.38
C LYS A 200 69.02 16.58 -16.66
N ASN A 201 68.59 16.11 -17.85
CA ASN A 201 67.20 16.04 -18.25
C ASN A 201 66.84 14.59 -18.35
N ILE A 202 65.73 14.24 -17.75
CA ILE A 202 65.05 12.94 -17.85
C ILE A 202 63.60 13.13 -18.30
N ASN A 203 63.10 12.16 -19.04
CA ASN A 203 61.70 12.09 -19.36
C ASN A 203 61.00 11.20 -18.35
N VAL A 204 59.91 11.65 -17.79
CA VAL A 204 59.07 10.87 -16.84
C VAL A 204 57.78 10.54 -17.54
N LYS A 205 57.40 9.25 -17.50
CA LYS A 205 56.11 8.76 -18.01
C LYS A 205 55.32 8.15 -16.87
N ALA A 206 54.01 8.38 -16.88
CA ALA A 206 53.10 7.76 -15.96
C ALA A 206 51.82 7.33 -16.71
N VAL A 207 51.22 6.24 -16.25
CA VAL A 207 49.87 5.81 -16.63
C VAL A 207 48.91 6.24 -15.52
N LEU A 208 47.86 6.92 -15.92
CA LEU A 208 46.81 7.35 -15.01
C LEU A 208 45.53 6.59 -15.39
N LEU A 209 44.94 5.95 -14.42
CA LEU A 209 43.66 5.28 -14.59
C LEU A 209 42.59 6.10 -13.87
N ARG A 210 41.36 6.13 -14.44
CA ARG A 210 40.21 6.81 -13.86
C ARG A 210 40.38 8.34 -13.68
N VAL A 211 41.16 8.96 -14.56
CA VAL A 211 41.33 10.42 -14.69
C VAL A 211 40.82 10.83 -16.05
N ASN A 212 39.86 11.73 -16.08
CA ASN A 212 39.14 12.08 -17.32
C ASN A 212 39.62 13.36 -17.98
N SER A 213 40.34 14.21 -17.23
CA SER A 213 40.77 15.49 -17.76
C SER A 213 42.11 15.91 -17.18
N LYS A 214 42.88 16.70 -17.98
CA LYS A 214 44.17 17.25 -17.55
C LYS A 214 44.08 18.14 -16.30
N PRO A 215 43.07 18.97 -16.08
CA PRO A 215 42.93 19.76 -14.85
C PRO A 215 42.91 18.94 -13.55
N ASP A 216 42.52 17.65 -13.61
CA ASP A 216 42.47 16.76 -12.45
C ASP A 216 43.84 16.24 -12.05
N ILE A 217 44.90 16.57 -12.81
CA ILE A 217 46.27 16.09 -12.61
C ILE A 217 47.14 17.24 -12.07
N THR A 218 47.81 16.98 -10.96
CA THR A 218 48.85 17.88 -10.43
C THR A 218 50.20 17.21 -10.50
N LEU A 219 51.07 17.75 -11.33
CA LEU A 219 52.45 17.32 -11.39
C LEU A 219 53.33 18.26 -10.57
N LYS A 220 54.18 17.69 -9.68
CA LYS A 220 55.19 18.47 -8.91
C LYS A 220 56.55 17.90 -9.10
N PHE A 221 57.54 18.79 -9.23
CA PHE A 221 58.95 18.47 -9.21
C PHE A 221 59.67 19.37 -8.18
N ASN A 222 60.38 18.78 -7.24
CA ASN A 222 60.99 19.50 -6.12
C ASN A 222 59.99 20.46 -5.42
N ASN A 223 58.79 19.98 -5.15
CA ASN A 223 57.69 20.73 -4.53
C ASN A 223 57.13 21.92 -5.37
N LYS A 224 57.60 22.12 -6.58
CA LYS A 224 57.08 23.14 -7.50
C LYS A 224 56.10 22.49 -8.48
N THR A 225 54.91 23.10 -8.65
CA THR A 225 53.94 22.63 -9.62
C THR A 225 54.44 22.92 -11.03
N ILE A 226 54.31 21.91 -11.90
CA ILE A 226 54.62 22.00 -13.33
C ILE A 226 53.28 22.03 -14.09
N SER A 227 53.06 23.04 -14.91
CA SER A 227 51.87 23.22 -15.72
C SER A 227 51.97 22.69 -17.16
N ASN A 228 53.19 22.54 -17.65
CA ASN A 228 53.47 22.04 -18.99
C ASN A 228 53.98 20.60 -18.94
N PHE A 229 53.05 19.65 -19.09
CA PHE A 229 53.30 18.22 -19.22
C PHE A 229 52.35 17.58 -20.17
#